data_bdb5dc2f81be33bd2d6d550ff6783f49
#
_entry.id   bdb5dc2f81be33bd2d6d550ff6783f49
#
_cell.length_a   1.000
_cell.length_b   1.000
_cell.length_c   1.000
_cell.angle_alpha   90.00
_cell.angle_beta   90.00
_cell.angle_gamma   90.00
#
_symmetry.space_group_name_H-M   'P 1'
#
loop_
_entity.id
_entity.type
_entity.pdbx_description
1 polymer ?
#
loop_
_entity_poly.entity_id
_entity_poly.type
_entity_poly.pdbx_seq_one_letter_code
_entity_poly.pdbx_strand_id
1 'polypeptide(L)'
;MKSSEGFVRMRTLQGVVLFIFLLIAGRLAYIQLVDSKYNELAKANVLRHVVQYPPRGEVFDRNGEYLVQSRECYDLMVIYSEIDKHGFDTVRMCDVLGLSRGKLEKELANARMRPRAPRVVTNYISKEDKLRFDECNFRGFYTVYRTVRRYPRKIGGNLLGYVSEVNADYLKRNPEYKIGDYVGMGGVESAYEPLLRGTKGVKTVSYTHLRAHE
;
A
#
# COMPACT_ATOMS: atom_id res chain seq x y z
N MET A 1 50.33 -45.63 30.06
CA MET A 1 50.27 -44.18 30.26
C MET A 1 49.62 -43.38 29.13
N LYS A 2 49.48 -43.88 27.89
CA LYS A 2 48.83 -43.12 26.76
C LYS A 2 47.35 -43.04 26.81
N SER A 3 46.58 -43.84 27.56
CA SER A 3 45.13 -43.85 27.56
C SER A 3 44.51 -42.77 28.47
N SER A 4 45.21 -42.34 29.52
CA SER A 4 44.70 -41.29 30.44
C SER A 4 44.74 -39.88 29.84
N GLU A 5 45.77 -39.60 29.02
CA GLU A 5 45.87 -38.29 28.33
C GLU A 5 44.74 -38.08 27.29
N GLY A 6 44.37 -39.14 26.59
CA GLY A 6 43.25 -39.06 25.62
C GLY A 6 41.92 -38.79 26.30
N PHE A 7 41.69 -39.38 27.47
CA PHE A 7 40.45 -39.18 28.23
C PHE A 7 40.33 -37.75 28.82
N VAL A 8 41.48 -37.21 29.28
CA VAL A 8 41.50 -35.83 29.78
C VAL A 8 41.26 -34.83 28.64
N ARG A 9 41.92 -35.01 27.49
CA ARG A 9 41.69 -34.16 26.30
C ARG A 9 40.26 -34.22 25.81
N MET A 10 39.62 -35.39 25.85
CA MET A 10 38.21 -35.52 25.44
C MET A 10 37.27 -34.81 26.41
N ARG A 11 37.51 -34.87 27.73
CA ARG A 11 36.70 -34.12 28.73
C ARG A 11 36.91 -32.63 28.64
N THR A 12 38.13 -32.14 28.39
CA THR A 12 38.39 -30.72 28.16
C THR A 12 37.68 -30.21 26.91
N LEU A 13 37.71 -30.95 25.81
CA LEU A 13 36.96 -30.63 24.58
C LEU A 13 35.47 -30.58 24.83
N GLN A 14 34.90 -31.56 25.54
CA GLN A 14 33.47 -31.55 25.92
C GLN A 14 33.12 -30.35 26.78
N GLY A 15 33.98 -29.97 27.75
CA GLY A 15 33.83 -28.81 28.58
C GLY A 15 33.80 -27.50 27.79
N VAL A 16 34.68 -27.37 26.81
CA VAL A 16 34.75 -26.19 25.93
C VAL A 16 33.50 -26.09 25.04
N VAL A 17 33.06 -27.21 24.45
CA VAL A 17 31.84 -27.25 23.63
C VAL A 17 30.61 -26.88 24.45
N LEU A 18 30.51 -27.45 25.67
CA LEU A 18 29.41 -27.15 26.58
C LEU A 18 29.39 -25.65 26.98
N PHE A 19 30.55 -25.08 27.26
CA PHE A 19 30.70 -23.68 27.60
C PHE A 19 30.25 -22.75 26.45
N ILE A 20 30.69 -23.04 25.22
CA ILE A 20 30.29 -22.29 24.02
C ILE A 20 28.79 -22.43 23.82
N PHE A 21 28.23 -23.62 23.98
CA PHE A 21 26.78 -23.84 23.87
C PHE A 21 25.98 -22.99 24.90
N LEU A 22 26.43 -22.96 26.15
CA LEU A 22 25.78 -22.16 27.20
C LEU A 22 25.89 -20.66 26.92
N LEU A 23 26.99 -20.17 26.37
CA LEU A 23 27.12 -18.77 25.95
C LEU A 23 26.14 -18.43 24.83
N ILE A 24 26.03 -19.28 23.82
CA ILE A 24 25.09 -19.07 22.71
C ILE A 24 23.64 -19.15 23.22
N ALA A 25 23.31 -20.13 24.04
CA ALA A 25 21.97 -20.28 24.64
C ALA A 25 21.59 -19.09 25.52
N GLY A 26 22.53 -18.61 26.34
CA GLY A 26 22.33 -17.43 27.17
C GLY A 26 22.11 -16.15 26.33
N ARG A 27 22.88 -16.00 25.23
CA ARG A 27 22.72 -14.89 24.30
C ARG A 27 21.38 -14.92 23.56
N LEU A 28 20.96 -16.12 23.13
CA LEU A 28 19.65 -16.32 22.50
C LEU A 28 18.51 -16.02 23.46
N ALA A 29 18.59 -16.52 24.71
CA ALA A 29 17.61 -16.23 25.73
C ALA A 29 17.52 -14.72 26.03
N TYR A 30 18.65 -14.02 26.10
CA TYR A 30 18.67 -12.57 26.26
C TYR A 30 17.96 -11.85 25.13
N ILE A 31 18.24 -12.20 23.86
CA ILE A 31 17.61 -11.59 22.69
C ILE A 31 16.10 -11.87 22.65
N GLN A 32 15.68 -13.06 23.06
CA GLN A 32 14.27 -13.45 22.99
C GLN A 32 13.42 -12.90 24.14
N LEU A 33 13.98 -12.81 25.35
CA LEU A 33 13.22 -12.46 26.55
C LEU A 33 13.38 -11.00 26.98
N VAL A 34 14.55 -10.39 26.72
CA VAL A 34 14.87 -9.05 27.22
C VAL A 34 14.83 -8.00 26.10
N ASP A 35 15.31 -8.32 24.90
CA ASP A 35 15.41 -7.37 23.81
C ASP A 35 14.10 -7.30 23.01
N SER A 36 13.24 -6.32 23.37
CA SER A 36 11.96 -6.06 22.69
C SER A 36 12.12 -5.52 21.26
N LYS A 37 13.32 -5.03 20.89
CA LYS A 37 13.58 -4.40 19.59
C LYS A 37 13.28 -5.32 18.41
N TYR A 38 13.65 -6.60 18.52
CA TYR A 38 13.38 -7.58 17.46
C TYR A 38 11.88 -7.91 17.35
N ASN A 39 11.16 -7.86 18.45
CA ASN A 39 9.71 -8.07 18.46
C ASN A 39 8.98 -6.89 17.81
N GLU A 40 9.44 -5.66 18.03
CA GLU A 40 8.90 -4.46 17.35
C GLU A 40 9.21 -4.48 15.86
N LEU A 41 10.42 -4.86 15.46
CA LEU A 41 10.79 -5.00 14.04
C LEU A 41 9.98 -6.11 13.35
N ALA A 42 9.74 -7.23 14.01
CA ALA A 42 8.89 -8.29 13.50
C ALA A 42 7.44 -7.82 13.33
N LYS A 43 6.88 -7.10 14.30
CA LYS A 43 5.55 -6.49 14.20
C LYS A 43 5.50 -5.45 13.08
N ALA A 44 6.52 -4.61 12.93
CA ALA A 44 6.59 -3.62 11.86
C ALA A 44 6.65 -4.26 10.46
N ASN A 45 7.22 -5.44 10.32
CA ASN A 45 7.25 -6.20 9.05
C ASN A 45 5.90 -6.86 8.73
N VAL A 46 5.11 -7.22 9.74
CA VAL A 46 3.80 -7.87 9.57
C VAL A 46 2.68 -6.83 9.46
N LEU A 47 2.84 -5.67 10.10
CA LEU A 47 1.85 -4.61 10.13
C LEU A 47 2.16 -3.55 9.08
N ARG A 48 1.32 -3.45 8.06
CA ARG A 48 1.37 -2.37 7.09
C ARG A 48 0.37 -1.28 7.48
N HIS A 49 0.88 -0.06 7.69
CA HIS A 49 0.04 1.11 7.89
C HIS A 49 -0.38 1.65 6.52
N VAL A 50 -1.66 1.49 6.21
CA VAL A 50 -2.26 2.04 4.99
C VAL A 50 -2.98 3.32 5.36
N VAL A 51 -2.55 4.43 4.80
CA VAL A 51 -3.25 5.71 4.98
C VAL A 51 -4.58 5.64 4.24
N GLN A 52 -5.67 5.84 4.96
CA GLN A 52 -7.01 5.99 4.38
C GLN A 52 -7.31 7.47 4.22
N TYR A 53 -7.55 7.87 2.98
CA TYR A 53 -8.01 9.22 2.67
C TYR A 53 -9.53 9.28 2.87
N PRO A 54 -10.03 10.21 3.69
CA PRO A 54 -11.47 10.40 3.82
C PRO A 54 -12.04 10.96 2.50
N PRO A 55 -13.32 10.74 2.23
CA PRO A 55 -14.01 11.46 1.17
C PRO A 55 -13.94 12.95 1.50
N ARG A 56 -13.61 13.75 0.49
CA ARG A 56 -13.54 15.20 0.62
C ARG A 56 -14.96 15.77 0.80
N GLY A 57 -15.13 16.77 1.65
CA GLY A 57 -16.41 17.40 1.93
C GLY A 57 -17.15 17.85 0.65
N GLU A 58 -18.45 17.79 0.62
CA GLU A 58 -19.28 18.18 -0.51
C GLU A 58 -19.63 19.66 -0.45
N VAL A 59 -19.93 20.26 -1.60
CA VAL A 59 -20.32 21.66 -1.70
C VAL A 59 -21.72 21.72 -2.33
N PHE A 60 -22.62 22.39 -1.66
CA PHE A 60 -24.00 22.54 -2.06
C PHE A 60 -24.30 24.01 -2.39
N ASP A 61 -25.35 24.24 -3.19
CA ASP A 61 -25.92 25.54 -3.36
C ASP A 61 -26.97 25.85 -2.24
N ARG A 62 -27.58 27.04 -2.26
CA ARG A 62 -28.62 27.46 -1.29
C ARG A 62 -29.86 26.56 -1.29
N ASN A 63 -30.09 25.82 -2.36
CA ASN A 63 -31.23 24.93 -2.53
C ASN A 63 -30.91 23.48 -2.14
N GLY A 64 -29.70 23.23 -1.69
CA GLY A 64 -29.23 21.86 -1.34
C GLY A 64 -28.81 21.01 -2.53
N GLU A 65 -28.61 21.61 -3.72
CA GLU A 65 -28.15 20.89 -4.89
C GLU A 65 -26.60 20.82 -4.94
N TYR A 66 -26.09 19.71 -5.40
CA TYR A 66 -24.64 19.48 -5.47
C TYR A 66 -23.97 20.40 -6.50
N LEU A 67 -23.09 21.27 -6.03
CA LEU A 67 -22.12 21.99 -6.87
C LEU A 67 -20.86 21.18 -7.06
N VAL A 68 -20.37 20.56 -5.98
CA VAL A 68 -19.20 19.68 -6.00
C VAL A 68 -19.45 18.48 -5.10
N GLN A 69 -19.25 17.27 -5.64
CA GLN A 69 -19.41 16.03 -4.89
C GLN A 69 -18.16 15.15 -5.00
N SER A 70 -17.92 14.32 -3.99
CA SER A 70 -16.91 13.28 -4.03
C SER A 70 -17.53 11.98 -4.51
N ARG A 71 -16.97 11.37 -5.56
CA ARG A 71 -17.40 10.08 -6.08
C ARG A 71 -16.38 9.02 -5.74
N GLU A 72 -16.85 7.89 -5.25
CA GLU A 72 -16.02 6.71 -5.02
C GLU A 72 -15.58 6.11 -6.36
N CYS A 73 -14.31 5.80 -6.46
CA CYS A 73 -13.75 5.05 -7.56
C CYS A 73 -12.60 4.20 -7.06
N TYR A 74 -12.09 3.35 -7.92
CA TYR A 74 -11.00 2.45 -7.60
C TYR A 74 -9.91 2.57 -8.65
N ASP A 75 -8.66 2.51 -8.23
CA ASP A 75 -7.52 2.40 -9.11
C ASP A 75 -7.08 0.93 -9.15
N LEU A 76 -6.87 0.38 -10.35
CA LEU A 76 -6.31 -0.96 -10.52
C LEU A 76 -4.80 -0.89 -10.38
N MET A 77 -4.28 -1.64 -9.43
CA MET A 77 -2.85 -1.78 -9.18
C MET A 77 -2.38 -3.18 -9.56
N VAL A 78 -1.12 -3.28 -9.95
CA VAL A 78 -0.45 -4.55 -10.23
C VAL A 78 0.88 -4.64 -9.48
N ILE A 79 1.18 -5.82 -8.94
CA ILE A 79 2.50 -6.23 -8.47
C ILE A 79 2.98 -7.32 -9.41
N TYR A 80 3.91 -7.01 -10.29
CA TYR A 80 4.32 -7.90 -11.37
C TYR A 80 4.87 -9.25 -10.88
N SER A 81 5.58 -9.24 -9.75
CA SER A 81 6.14 -10.47 -9.15
C SER A 81 5.09 -11.44 -8.60
N GLU A 82 3.85 -10.99 -8.40
CA GLU A 82 2.75 -11.78 -7.89
C GLU A 82 1.83 -12.33 -8.99
N ILE A 83 2.03 -11.89 -10.23
CA ILE A 83 1.30 -12.43 -11.39
C ILE A 83 1.68 -13.92 -11.53
N ASP A 84 0.68 -14.75 -11.82
CA ASP A 84 0.90 -16.17 -12.03
C ASP A 84 1.93 -16.42 -13.16
N LYS A 85 2.85 -17.37 -12.96
CA LYS A 85 3.89 -17.73 -13.95
C LYS A 85 3.32 -18.26 -15.25
N HIS A 86 2.13 -18.82 -15.20
CA HIS A 86 1.39 -19.30 -16.37
C HIS A 86 0.64 -18.18 -17.10
N GLY A 87 0.75 -16.93 -16.61
CA GLY A 87 0.04 -15.78 -17.11
C GLY A 87 -1.40 -15.71 -16.58
N PHE A 88 -2.12 -14.73 -17.08
CA PHE A 88 -3.54 -14.52 -16.78
C PHE A 88 -4.29 -14.21 -18.08
N ASP A 89 -5.60 -14.39 -18.06
CA ASP A 89 -6.45 -14.10 -19.21
C ASP A 89 -6.55 -12.58 -19.44
N THR A 90 -5.68 -12.08 -20.33
CA THR A 90 -5.62 -10.66 -20.70
C THR A 90 -6.87 -10.21 -21.45
N VAL A 91 -7.50 -11.10 -22.23
CA VAL A 91 -8.71 -10.79 -22.98
C VAL A 91 -9.86 -10.55 -22.00
N ARG A 92 -10.08 -11.50 -21.10
CA ARG A 92 -11.12 -11.38 -20.08
C ARG A 92 -10.94 -10.16 -19.19
N MET A 93 -9.70 -9.81 -18.82
CA MET A 93 -9.43 -8.59 -18.05
C MET A 93 -9.78 -7.33 -18.83
N CYS A 94 -9.43 -7.28 -20.12
CA CYS A 94 -9.77 -6.13 -20.98
C CYS A 94 -11.28 -5.99 -21.13
N ASP A 95 -12.02 -7.10 -21.32
CA ASP A 95 -13.47 -7.08 -21.46
C ASP A 95 -14.18 -6.63 -20.18
N VAL A 96 -13.75 -7.14 -19.01
CA VAL A 96 -14.35 -6.80 -17.71
C VAL A 96 -14.17 -5.32 -17.37
N LEU A 97 -12.99 -4.75 -17.69
CA LEU A 97 -12.62 -3.39 -17.30
C LEU A 97 -12.73 -2.37 -18.45
N GLY A 98 -13.15 -2.79 -19.64
CA GLY A 98 -13.20 -1.92 -20.82
C GLY A 98 -11.85 -1.34 -21.21
N LEU A 99 -10.75 -2.07 -20.96
CA LEU A 99 -9.40 -1.60 -21.23
C LEU A 99 -8.95 -2.02 -22.63
N SER A 100 -8.20 -1.12 -23.30
CA SER A 100 -7.52 -1.52 -24.52
C SER A 100 -6.30 -2.41 -24.18
N ARG A 101 -6.15 -3.51 -24.94
CA ARG A 101 -5.06 -4.46 -24.77
C ARG A 101 -3.68 -3.80 -24.81
N GLY A 102 -3.47 -2.86 -25.72
CA GLY A 102 -2.19 -2.15 -25.84
C GLY A 102 -1.85 -1.31 -24.61
N LYS A 103 -2.86 -0.71 -23.94
CA LYS A 103 -2.66 0.01 -22.68
C LYS A 103 -2.25 -0.94 -21.58
N LEU A 104 -2.92 -2.08 -21.45
CA LEU A 104 -2.60 -3.10 -20.44
C LEU A 104 -1.18 -3.64 -20.63
N GLU A 105 -0.81 -4.02 -21.85
CA GLU A 105 0.53 -4.54 -22.17
C GLU A 105 1.64 -3.51 -21.88
N LYS A 106 1.41 -2.23 -22.20
CA LYS A 106 2.34 -1.13 -21.90
C LYS A 106 2.56 -0.98 -20.39
N GLU A 107 1.49 -0.98 -19.60
CA GLU A 107 1.62 -0.83 -18.14
C GLU A 107 2.24 -2.08 -17.49
N LEU A 108 1.99 -3.27 -18.02
CA LEU A 108 2.67 -4.50 -17.59
C LEU A 108 4.16 -4.49 -17.92
N ALA A 109 4.55 -4.01 -19.12
CA ALA A 109 5.95 -3.85 -19.49
C ALA A 109 6.68 -2.88 -18.54
N ASN A 110 6.01 -1.77 -18.21
CA ASN A 110 6.50 -0.82 -17.22
C ASN A 110 6.59 -1.43 -15.80
N ALA A 111 5.62 -2.23 -15.37
CA ALA A 111 5.62 -2.91 -14.08
C ALA A 111 6.75 -3.95 -13.98
N ARG A 112 7.13 -4.58 -15.08
CA ARG A 112 8.25 -5.53 -15.16
C ARG A 112 9.59 -4.92 -14.78
N MET A 113 9.79 -3.61 -14.99
CA MET A 113 11.02 -2.92 -14.61
C MET A 113 11.23 -2.87 -13.08
N ARG A 114 10.14 -2.86 -12.30
CA ARG A 114 10.15 -2.88 -10.84
C ARG A 114 9.14 -3.90 -10.32
N PRO A 115 9.45 -5.20 -10.41
CA PRO A 115 8.45 -6.27 -10.25
C PRO A 115 7.79 -6.34 -8.86
N ARG A 116 8.47 -5.88 -7.83
CA ARG A 116 7.95 -5.86 -6.44
C ARG A 116 7.25 -4.56 -6.05
N ALA A 117 7.38 -3.52 -6.87
CA ALA A 117 6.73 -2.25 -6.59
C ALA A 117 5.31 -2.24 -7.18
N PRO A 118 4.29 -1.82 -6.42
CA PRO A 118 2.95 -1.66 -6.95
C PRO A 118 2.91 -0.57 -8.01
N ARG A 119 2.18 -0.82 -9.11
CA ARG A 119 2.01 0.12 -10.20
C ARG A 119 0.55 0.22 -10.62
N VAL A 120 0.14 1.43 -10.96
CA VAL A 120 -1.21 1.69 -11.47
C VAL A 120 -1.31 1.20 -12.91
N VAL A 121 -2.34 0.40 -13.20
CA VAL A 121 -2.69 -0.07 -14.55
C VAL A 121 -3.75 0.84 -15.17
N THR A 122 -4.78 1.14 -14.41
CA THR A 122 -5.82 2.08 -14.81
C THR A 122 -6.43 2.76 -13.59
N ASN A 123 -6.89 3.98 -13.79
CA ASN A 123 -7.54 4.79 -12.77
C ASN A 123 -9.06 4.81 -13.01
N TYR A 124 -9.80 5.16 -11.99
CA TYR A 124 -11.23 5.49 -12.06
C TYR A 124 -12.14 4.32 -12.47
N ILE A 125 -11.87 3.13 -11.94
CA ILE A 125 -12.78 1.99 -12.08
C ILE A 125 -14.04 2.26 -11.27
N SER A 126 -15.21 1.98 -11.86
CA SER A 126 -16.50 2.08 -11.16
C SER A 126 -16.63 1.00 -10.08
N LYS A 127 -17.60 1.16 -9.18
CA LYS A 127 -17.90 0.14 -8.18
C LYS A 127 -18.41 -1.16 -8.83
N GLU A 128 -19.18 -1.04 -9.90
CA GLU A 128 -19.70 -2.16 -10.68
C GLU A 128 -18.59 -2.95 -11.35
N ASP A 129 -17.65 -2.26 -12.02
CA ASP A 129 -16.51 -2.90 -12.68
C ASP A 129 -15.55 -3.54 -11.66
N LYS A 130 -15.39 -2.90 -10.47
CA LYS A 130 -14.64 -3.51 -9.36
C LYS A 130 -15.26 -4.84 -8.94
N LEU A 131 -16.57 -4.91 -8.76
CA LEU A 131 -17.23 -6.16 -8.37
C LEU A 131 -16.99 -7.27 -9.40
N ARG A 132 -17.16 -6.96 -10.70
CA ARG A 132 -16.86 -7.90 -11.79
C ARG A 132 -15.40 -8.33 -11.82
N PHE A 133 -14.49 -7.40 -11.52
CA PHE A 133 -13.06 -7.69 -11.42
C PHE A 133 -12.75 -8.63 -10.25
N ASP A 134 -13.32 -8.38 -9.07
CA ASP A 134 -13.11 -9.19 -7.87
C ASP A 134 -13.59 -10.65 -8.06
N GLU A 135 -14.68 -10.85 -8.83
CA GLU A 135 -15.17 -12.19 -9.20
C GLU A 135 -14.16 -12.99 -10.05
N CYS A 136 -13.33 -12.30 -10.85
CA CYS A 136 -12.36 -12.95 -11.71
C CYS A 136 -11.08 -13.39 -11.00
N ASN A 137 -10.82 -12.90 -9.80
CA ASN A 137 -9.68 -13.23 -8.92
C ASN A 137 -8.31 -13.27 -9.65
N PHE A 138 -7.98 -12.20 -10.37
CA PHE A 138 -6.69 -12.08 -11.07
C PHE A 138 -5.54 -11.91 -10.06
N ARG A 139 -4.65 -12.91 -9.97
CA ARG A 139 -3.48 -12.87 -9.07
C ARG A 139 -2.50 -11.78 -9.46
N GLY A 140 -1.98 -11.06 -8.45
CA GLY A 140 -1.04 -9.97 -8.66
C GLY A 140 -1.71 -8.63 -8.98
N PHE A 141 -3.04 -8.63 -9.13
CA PHE A 141 -3.83 -7.41 -9.31
C PHE A 141 -4.73 -7.17 -8.11
N TYR A 142 -4.89 -5.92 -7.74
CA TYR A 142 -5.78 -5.50 -6.65
C TYR A 142 -6.28 -4.08 -6.89
N THR A 143 -7.39 -3.76 -6.26
CA THR A 143 -8.00 -2.44 -6.36
C THR A 143 -7.70 -1.60 -5.13
N VAL A 144 -7.40 -0.32 -5.34
CA VAL A 144 -7.20 0.66 -4.27
C VAL A 144 -8.33 1.67 -4.32
N TYR A 145 -8.99 1.85 -3.19
CA TYR A 145 -10.05 2.85 -3.04
C TYR A 145 -9.51 4.27 -3.21
N ARG A 146 -10.24 5.08 -3.97
CA ARG A 146 -9.95 6.48 -4.20
C ARG A 146 -11.24 7.28 -4.32
N THR A 147 -11.19 8.54 -3.94
CA THR A 147 -12.26 9.50 -4.19
C THR A 147 -11.86 10.47 -5.27
N VAL A 148 -12.79 10.75 -6.20
CA VAL A 148 -12.60 11.70 -7.29
C VAL A 148 -13.60 12.82 -7.16
N ARG A 149 -13.13 14.03 -7.42
CA ARG A 149 -13.95 15.23 -7.43
C ARG A 149 -14.79 15.30 -8.70
N ARG A 150 -16.10 15.43 -8.56
CA ARG A 150 -17.04 15.58 -9.65
C ARG A 150 -17.76 16.92 -9.51
N TYR A 151 -17.84 17.61 -10.63
CA TYR A 151 -18.57 18.87 -10.79
C TYR A 151 -19.80 18.59 -11.67
N PRO A 152 -20.99 18.29 -11.07
CA PRO A 152 -22.17 17.89 -11.84
C PRO A 152 -22.65 18.99 -12.79
N ARG A 153 -22.51 20.22 -12.35
CA ARG A 153 -22.85 21.41 -13.12
C ARG A 153 -21.57 22.06 -13.67
N LYS A 154 -21.55 22.36 -14.95
CA LYS A 154 -20.43 23.04 -15.60
C LYS A 154 -20.50 24.57 -15.40
N ILE A 155 -20.67 25.01 -14.15
CA ILE A 155 -20.80 26.42 -13.75
C ILE A 155 -19.77 26.77 -12.68
N GLY A 156 -19.38 28.04 -12.63
CA GLY A 156 -18.58 28.58 -11.53
C GLY A 156 -17.18 28.01 -11.37
N GLY A 157 -16.54 27.51 -12.43
CA GLY A 157 -15.21 26.86 -12.34
C GLY A 157 -14.15 27.70 -11.64
N ASN A 158 -14.11 29.01 -11.89
CA ASN A 158 -13.17 29.93 -11.22
C ASN A 158 -13.58 30.18 -9.74
N LEU A 159 -14.88 30.13 -9.42
CA LEU A 159 -15.37 30.28 -8.05
C LEU A 159 -15.16 29.02 -7.24
N LEU A 160 -15.48 27.86 -7.80
CA LEU A 160 -15.38 26.58 -7.13
C LEU A 160 -13.91 26.14 -6.97
N GLY A 161 -13.07 26.41 -7.96
CA GLY A 161 -11.71 25.90 -8.03
C GLY A 161 -11.64 24.43 -8.49
N TYR A 162 -10.50 23.81 -8.29
CA TYR A 162 -10.27 22.41 -8.63
C TYR A 162 -9.32 21.75 -7.63
N VAL A 163 -9.23 20.44 -7.66
CA VAL A 163 -8.33 19.66 -6.82
C VAL A 163 -7.23 19.08 -7.67
N SER A 164 -5.98 19.22 -7.24
CA SER A 164 -4.81 18.64 -7.89
C SER A 164 -3.90 17.95 -6.89
N GLU A 165 -3.01 17.12 -7.41
CA GLU A 165 -1.95 16.53 -6.60
C GLU A 165 -0.96 17.61 -6.15
N VAL A 166 -0.46 17.47 -4.92
CA VAL A 166 0.49 18.40 -4.31
C VAL A 166 1.81 18.38 -5.07
N ASN A 167 2.28 19.56 -5.47
CA ASN A 167 3.57 19.70 -6.11
C ASN A 167 4.70 19.96 -5.08
N ALA A 168 5.97 19.85 -5.54
CA ALA A 168 7.13 20.00 -4.67
C ALA A 168 7.23 21.38 -3.97
N ASP A 169 6.74 22.43 -4.62
CA ASP A 169 6.79 23.77 -4.04
C ASP A 169 5.71 23.99 -2.98
N TYR A 170 4.56 23.34 -3.12
CA TYR A 170 3.51 23.34 -2.11
C TYR A 170 3.95 22.57 -0.86
N LEU A 171 4.63 21.44 -1.02
CA LEU A 171 5.19 20.64 0.08
C LEU A 171 6.18 21.40 0.93
N LYS A 172 7.02 22.26 0.33
CA LYS A 172 7.97 23.09 1.09
C LYS A 172 7.29 24.08 2.03
N ARG A 173 6.09 24.55 1.67
CA ARG A 173 5.32 25.52 2.46
C ARG A 173 4.38 24.86 3.47
N ASN A 174 3.99 23.60 3.21
CA ASN A 174 2.98 22.88 3.98
C ASN A 174 3.48 21.46 4.30
N PRO A 175 4.29 21.31 5.37
CA PRO A 175 4.93 20.04 5.72
C PRO A 175 3.95 18.94 6.18
N GLU A 176 2.69 19.28 6.46
CA GLU A 176 1.64 18.32 6.80
C GLU A 176 1.15 17.49 5.61
N TYR A 177 1.49 17.89 4.39
CA TYR A 177 1.17 17.14 3.17
C TYR A 177 2.32 16.21 2.78
N LYS A 178 1.97 15.15 2.06
CA LYS A 178 2.92 14.17 1.49
C LYS A 178 2.74 14.08 -0.02
N ILE A 179 3.76 13.61 -0.71
CA ILE A 179 3.68 13.29 -2.14
C ILE A 179 2.53 12.31 -2.36
N GLY A 180 1.66 12.61 -3.32
CA GLY A 180 0.43 11.84 -3.59
C GLY A 180 -0.82 12.36 -2.89
N ASP A 181 -0.70 13.37 -2.01
CA ASP A 181 -1.86 14.06 -1.44
C ASP A 181 -2.51 14.98 -2.47
N TYR A 182 -3.81 15.21 -2.27
CA TYR A 182 -4.60 16.12 -3.10
C TYR A 182 -4.98 17.36 -2.31
N VAL A 183 -4.89 18.53 -2.96
CA VAL A 183 -5.19 19.82 -2.37
C VAL A 183 -6.07 20.66 -3.30
N GLY A 184 -6.94 21.47 -2.74
CA GLY A 184 -7.77 22.43 -3.48
C GLY A 184 -6.93 23.58 -4.03
N MET A 185 -7.03 23.81 -5.32
CA MET A 185 -6.37 24.91 -6.02
C MET A 185 -7.41 25.95 -6.44
N GLY A 186 -7.32 27.12 -5.81
CA GLY A 186 -8.19 28.27 -6.10
C GLY A 186 -9.62 28.14 -5.56
N GLY A 187 -10.35 29.23 -5.59
CA GLY A 187 -11.76 29.31 -5.25
C GLY A 187 -12.15 28.75 -3.89
N VAL A 188 -13.35 28.21 -3.79
CA VAL A 188 -13.92 27.60 -2.59
C VAL A 188 -13.08 26.39 -2.14
N GLU A 189 -12.59 25.57 -3.07
CA GLU A 189 -11.77 24.39 -2.77
C GLU A 189 -10.50 24.75 -1.97
N SER A 190 -9.83 25.85 -2.33
CA SER A 190 -8.64 26.31 -1.63
C SER A 190 -8.98 27.06 -0.32
N ALA A 191 -10.00 27.91 -0.36
CA ALA A 191 -10.38 28.72 0.81
C ALA A 191 -10.88 27.87 1.99
N TYR A 192 -11.58 26.77 1.68
CA TYR A 192 -12.14 25.85 2.68
C TYR A 192 -11.37 24.53 2.76
N GLU A 193 -10.11 24.50 2.28
CA GLU A 193 -9.27 23.30 2.30
C GLU A 193 -9.24 22.59 3.68
N PRO A 194 -9.04 23.28 4.82
CA PRO A 194 -8.99 22.62 6.13
C PRO A 194 -10.29 21.90 6.52
N LEU A 195 -11.43 22.40 6.05
CA LEU A 195 -12.74 21.81 6.31
C LEU A 195 -13.06 20.69 5.31
N LEU A 196 -12.70 20.89 4.04
CA LEU A 196 -13.05 19.98 2.95
C LEU A 196 -12.17 18.73 2.92
N ARG A 197 -10.89 18.83 3.30
CA ARG A 197 -9.93 17.69 3.22
C ARG A 197 -10.21 16.56 4.19
N GLY A 198 -10.88 16.86 5.33
CA GLY A 198 -11.07 15.92 6.43
C GLY A 198 -9.75 15.49 7.10
N THR A 199 -9.82 14.50 7.99
CA THR A 199 -8.66 13.95 8.69
C THR A 199 -8.31 12.57 8.15
N LYS A 200 -7.03 12.36 7.82
CA LYS A 200 -6.52 11.07 7.32
C LYS A 200 -6.65 10.01 8.42
N GLY A 201 -7.21 8.88 8.08
CA GLY A 201 -7.21 7.69 8.93
C GLY A 201 -5.99 6.81 8.64
N VAL A 202 -5.61 5.98 9.60
CA VAL A 202 -4.59 4.94 9.41
C VAL A 202 -5.24 3.59 9.66
N LYS A 203 -5.27 2.75 8.64
CA LYS A 203 -5.70 1.36 8.75
C LYS A 203 -4.47 0.48 8.87
N THR A 204 -4.35 -0.21 10.00
CA THR A 204 -3.31 -1.22 10.18
C THR A 204 -3.81 -2.53 9.61
N VAL A 205 -3.15 -3.03 8.58
CA VAL A 205 -3.46 -4.32 7.93
C VAL A 205 -2.36 -5.32 8.30
N SER A 206 -2.76 -6.44 8.90
CA SER A 206 -1.87 -7.56 9.15
C SER A 206 -1.90 -8.49 7.94
N TYR A 207 -0.77 -8.75 7.31
CA TYR A 207 -0.64 -9.78 6.29
C TYR A 207 -0.39 -11.12 6.97
N THR A 208 -1.46 -11.84 7.30
CA THR A 208 -1.37 -13.21 7.83
C THR A 208 -1.13 -14.26 6.74
N HIS A 209 -1.03 -13.88 5.47
CA HIS A 209 -0.69 -14.77 4.38
C HIS A 209 0.83 -14.83 4.14
N LEU A 210 1.58 -15.29 5.15
CA LEU A 210 2.76 -16.07 4.86
C LEU A 210 2.25 -17.41 4.35
N ARG A 211 2.22 -17.58 3.03
CA ARG A 211 2.07 -18.91 2.45
C ARG A 211 3.15 -19.79 3.04
N ALA A 212 2.76 -20.80 3.80
CA ALA A 212 3.51 -22.01 3.89
C ALA A 212 3.73 -22.49 2.43
N HIS A 213 4.94 -22.38 1.94
CA HIS A 213 5.36 -23.07 0.74
C HIS A 213 5.51 -24.53 1.15
N GLU A 214 4.49 -25.30 0.82
CA GLU A 214 4.68 -26.70 0.52
C GLU A 214 5.23 -26.85 -0.89
#